data_eab10294c7b74ffe212d7c62a08ffd2c
#
_entry.id   eab10294c7b74ffe212d7c62a08ffd2c
#
_cell.length_a   1.000
_cell.length_b   1.000
_cell.length_c   1.000
_cell.angle_alpha   90.00
_cell.angle_beta   90.00
_cell.angle_gamma   90.00
#
_symmetry.space_group_name_H-M   'P 1'
#
loop_
_entity.id
_entity.type
_entity.pdbx_description
1 polymer ?
#
loop_
_entity_poly.entity_id
_entity_poly.type
_entity_poly.pdbx_seq_one_letter_code
_entity_poly.pdbx_strand_id
1 'polypeptide(L)'
;RFESHPDYPQLWAIRKAIRELRKNRKKGSENYHQKMDRLKSRAAEIELRINAELFGEARVIACTLVGSAHHLLEGMKFGTLFIDEAAQALEAACWIPMKRASRVILAGDHCQLPPTVKSIAALRAGLGKTLMERIAENKPEVVTLLKIQYRMNDEIMRFSSDWFYGGKVESAPQIKYRSVLDYDHPITWIDTSNEENQITIEGEDAPEDSASASSAASAANQNSDLNFKEQFVGESFGRINKAEAELTLLTLAEYFTKIGKQRVLEERIDVGIISPYRAQVQYLKKLIKKYEFFKPYRRLISVNTVDGFQGQERDVILISLVRSNDEGQIGFLKDLRRMNVAMT
;
A
#
# COMPACT_ATOMS: atom_id res chain seq x y z
N ARG A 1 26.08 1.98 -7.66
CA ARG A 1 27.35 1.21 -7.73
C ARG A 1 27.72 0.85 -9.17
N PHE A 2 26.78 0.37 -10.01
CA PHE A 2 27.08 0.05 -11.43
C PHE A 2 27.65 1.25 -12.19
N GLU A 3 27.03 2.42 -12.06
CA GLU A 3 27.49 3.67 -12.70
C GLU A 3 28.75 4.28 -12.06
N SER A 4 29.07 3.87 -10.86
CA SER A 4 30.29 4.29 -10.15
C SER A 4 31.47 3.34 -10.36
N HIS A 5 31.29 2.28 -11.16
CA HIS A 5 32.35 1.33 -11.46
C HIS A 5 33.43 1.95 -12.35
N PRO A 6 34.74 1.66 -12.14
CA PRO A 6 35.81 2.22 -12.95
C PRO A 6 35.65 2.01 -14.49
N ASP A 7 35.07 0.89 -14.90
CA ASP A 7 34.83 0.56 -16.30
C ASP A 7 33.55 1.19 -16.90
N TYR A 8 32.68 1.80 -16.07
CA TYR A 8 31.44 2.37 -16.54
C TYR A 8 31.62 3.50 -17.57
N PRO A 9 32.58 4.42 -17.45
CA PRO A 9 32.83 5.46 -18.47
C PRO A 9 33.10 4.85 -19.85
N GLN A 10 33.86 3.74 -19.93
CA GLN A 10 34.13 3.04 -21.19
C GLN A 10 32.83 2.43 -21.76
N LEU A 11 32.03 1.79 -20.93
CA LEU A 11 30.73 1.24 -21.32
C LEU A 11 29.80 2.34 -21.82
N TRP A 12 29.74 3.46 -21.12
CA TRP A 12 28.93 4.61 -21.51
C TRP A 12 29.32 5.18 -22.88
N ALA A 13 30.66 5.33 -23.14
CA ALA A 13 31.18 5.80 -24.41
C ALA A 13 30.80 4.84 -25.56
N ILE A 14 30.88 3.52 -25.34
CA ILE A 14 30.48 2.53 -26.35
C ILE A 14 28.96 2.60 -26.60
N ARG A 15 28.15 2.69 -25.55
CA ARG A 15 26.68 2.84 -25.67
C ARG A 15 26.30 4.14 -26.40
N LYS A 16 27.06 5.22 -26.20
CA LYS A 16 26.90 6.48 -26.95
C LYS A 16 27.22 6.27 -28.43
N ALA A 17 28.35 5.65 -28.74
CA ALA A 17 28.74 5.31 -30.12
C ALA A 17 27.71 4.43 -30.84
N ILE A 18 27.13 3.43 -30.17
CA ILE A 18 26.04 2.61 -30.69
C ILE A 18 24.80 3.46 -31.02
N ARG A 19 24.44 4.42 -30.17
CA ARG A 19 23.30 5.33 -30.40
C ARG A 19 23.54 6.23 -31.60
N GLU A 20 24.74 6.79 -31.72
CA GLU A 20 25.13 7.65 -32.86
C GLU A 20 25.16 6.86 -34.18
N LEU A 21 25.69 5.63 -34.15
CA LEU A 21 25.69 4.74 -35.31
C LEU A 21 24.25 4.39 -35.77
N ARG A 22 23.33 4.20 -34.83
CA ARG A 22 21.91 3.97 -35.14
C ARG A 22 21.23 5.18 -35.78
N LYS A 23 21.55 6.40 -35.33
CA LYS A 23 21.03 7.66 -35.93
C LYS A 23 21.51 7.85 -37.34
N ASN A 24 22.78 7.53 -37.63
CA ASN A 24 23.45 7.75 -38.90
C ASN A 24 23.39 6.54 -39.86
N ARG A 25 22.35 5.67 -39.71
CA ARG A 25 22.20 4.46 -40.50
C ARG A 25 21.99 4.78 -41.97
N LYS A 26 23.01 4.62 -42.81
CA LYS A 26 22.88 4.53 -44.27
C LYS A 26 22.46 3.12 -44.63
N LYS A 27 21.34 2.95 -45.37
CA LYS A 27 20.84 1.63 -45.78
C LYS A 27 21.90 0.91 -46.63
N GLY A 28 22.25 -0.35 -46.25
CA GLY A 28 23.00 -1.28 -47.12
C GLY A 28 24.53 -1.34 -46.92
N SER A 29 25.12 -0.76 -45.89
CA SER A 29 26.56 -0.86 -45.64
C SER A 29 26.89 -2.11 -44.80
N GLU A 30 27.57 -3.10 -45.42
CA GLU A 30 28.09 -4.29 -44.75
C GLU A 30 29.02 -3.92 -43.57
N ASN A 31 29.76 -2.85 -43.72
CA ASN A 31 30.63 -2.27 -42.69
C ASN A 31 29.84 -1.73 -41.44
N TYR A 32 28.56 -1.36 -41.61
CA TYR A 32 27.70 -0.92 -40.51
C TYR A 32 27.39 -2.10 -39.56
N HIS A 33 27.00 -3.25 -40.10
CA HIS A 33 26.63 -4.41 -39.28
C HIS A 33 27.82 -4.91 -38.49
N GLN A 34 28.98 -5.06 -39.16
CA GLN A 34 30.22 -5.53 -38.53
C GLN A 34 30.66 -4.59 -37.38
N LYS A 35 30.62 -3.27 -37.62
CA LYS A 35 30.96 -2.27 -36.60
C LYS A 35 29.97 -2.27 -35.44
N MET A 36 28.67 -2.40 -35.74
CA MET A 36 27.63 -2.49 -34.73
C MET A 36 27.78 -3.72 -33.83
N ASP A 37 28.07 -4.86 -34.43
CA ASP A 37 28.22 -6.10 -33.69
C ASP A 37 29.49 -6.11 -32.83
N ARG A 38 30.59 -5.56 -33.32
CA ARG A 38 31.79 -5.35 -32.49
C ARG A 38 31.53 -4.46 -31.28
N LEU A 39 30.82 -3.34 -31.45
CA LEU A 39 30.50 -2.45 -30.37
C LEU A 39 29.54 -3.09 -29.35
N LYS A 40 28.54 -3.86 -29.82
CA LYS A 40 27.62 -4.60 -28.94
C LYS A 40 28.34 -5.66 -28.14
N SER A 41 29.21 -6.46 -28.81
CA SER A 41 29.99 -7.52 -28.13
C SER A 41 30.90 -6.92 -27.07
N ARG A 42 31.56 -5.79 -27.38
CA ARG A 42 32.44 -5.12 -26.41
C ARG A 42 31.64 -4.52 -25.23
N ALA A 43 30.47 -3.94 -25.49
CA ALA A 43 29.60 -3.47 -24.43
C ALA A 43 29.14 -4.61 -23.51
N ALA A 44 28.72 -5.74 -24.10
CA ALA A 44 28.30 -6.93 -23.35
C ALA A 44 29.44 -7.52 -22.48
N GLU A 45 30.66 -7.56 -23.01
CA GLU A 45 31.85 -8.01 -22.28
C GLU A 45 32.13 -7.14 -21.04
N ILE A 46 32.09 -5.80 -21.19
CA ILE A 46 32.31 -4.88 -20.09
C ILE A 46 31.16 -4.95 -19.07
N GLU A 47 29.90 -5.04 -19.51
CA GLU A 47 28.76 -5.26 -18.63
C GLU A 47 28.88 -6.54 -17.83
N LEU A 48 29.30 -7.63 -18.48
CA LEU A 48 29.50 -8.91 -17.80
C LEU A 48 30.57 -8.79 -16.70
N ARG A 49 31.69 -8.11 -17.00
CA ARG A 49 32.76 -7.90 -16.03
C ARG A 49 32.32 -7.05 -14.86
N ILE A 50 31.70 -5.89 -15.10
CA ILE A 50 31.15 -5.03 -14.05
C ILE A 50 30.17 -5.81 -13.17
N ASN A 51 29.26 -6.56 -13.76
CA ASN A 51 28.30 -7.35 -13.01
C ASN A 51 28.98 -8.47 -12.21
N ALA A 52 29.95 -9.19 -12.79
CA ALA A 52 30.68 -10.23 -12.09
C ALA A 52 31.42 -9.70 -10.84
N GLU A 53 32.08 -8.56 -10.95
CA GLU A 53 32.75 -7.91 -9.82
C GLU A 53 31.75 -7.47 -8.75
N LEU A 54 30.66 -6.76 -9.14
CA LEU A 54 29.64 -6.30 -8.20
C LEU A 54 28.92 -7.45 -7.48
N PHE A 55 28.60 -8.52 -8.18
CA PHE A 55 27.96 -9.69 -7.58
C PHE A 55 28.94 -10.51 -6.74
N GLY A 56 30.24 -10.54 -7.10
CA GLY A 56 31.29 -11.16 -6.30
C GLY A 56 31.53 -10.46 -4.95
N GLU A 57 31.38 -9.14 -4.92
CA GLU A 57 31.50 -8.34 -3.69
C GLU A 57 30.20 -8.27 -2.87
N ALA A 58 29.06 -8.55 -3.49
CA ALA A 58 27.77 -8.40 -2.86
C ALA A 58 27.56 -9.44 -1.76
N ARG A 59 27.31 -8.99 -0.54
CA ARG A 59 26.92 -9.82 0.60
C ARG A 59 25.43 -10.10 0.65
N VAL A 60 24.62 -9.20 0.09
CA VAL A 60 23.16 -9.28 0.01
C VAL A 60 22.73 -8.87 -1.39
N ILE A 61 21.87 -9.66 -2.00
CA ILE A 61 21.23 -9.38 -3.30
C ILE A 61 19.73 -9.29 -3.08
N ALA A 62 19.15 -8.10 -3.32
CA ALA A 62 17.73 -7.87 -3.24
C ALA A 62 17.10 -7.83 -4.64
N CYS A 63 16.05 -8.60 -4.85
CA CYS A 63 15.30 -8.65 -6.11
C CYS A 63 13.88 -9.15 -5.89
N THR A 64 13.02 -9.03 -6.90
CA THR A 64 11.70 -9.68 -6.86
C THR A 64 11.83 -11.20 -7.01
N LEU A 65 10.83 -11.97 -6.58
CA LEU A 65 10.82 -13.43 -6.72
C LEU A 65 11.09 -13.87 -8.17
N VAL A 66 10.39 -13.27 -9.14
CA VAL A 66 10.60 -13.55 -10.56
C VAL A 66 11.95 -13.00 -11.05
N GLY A 67 12.37 -11.84 -10.55
CA GLY A 67 13.68 -11.25 -10.85
C GLY A 67 14.85 -12.15 -10.46
N SER A 68 14.67 -13.04 -9.48
CA SER A 68 15.69 -14.04 -9.11
C SER A 68 15.98 -15.08 -10.20
N ALA A 69 15.14 -15.20 -11.25
CA ALA A 69 15.37 -16.02 -12.41
C ALA A 69 16.34 -15.39 -13.45
N HIS A 70 16.79 -14.16 -13.20
CA HIS A 70 17.65 -13.44 -14.15
C HIS A 70 18.97 -14.19 -14.39
N HIS A 71 19.45 -14.17 -15.65
CA HIS A 71 20.66 -14.91 -16.07
C HIS A 71 21.92 -14.53 -15.27
N LEU A 72 22.03 -13.29 -14.78
CA LEU A 72 23.15 -12.86 -13.93
C LEU A 72 23.24 -13.63 -12.59
N LEU A 73 22.15 -14.25 -12.15
CA LEU A 73 22.11 -15.09 -10.96
C LEU A 73 22.21 -16.59 -11.29
N GLU A 74 22.37 -16.94 -12.56
CA GLU A 74 22.48 -18.33 -12.98
C GLU A 74 23.75 -18.99 -12.40
N GLY A 75 23.59 -20.20 -11.88
CA GLY A 75 24.66 -20.92 -11.22
C GLY A 75 24.99 -20.48 -9.78
N MET A 76 24.51 -19.30 -9.35
CA MET A 76 24.76 -18.85 -7.97
C MET A 76 23.97 -19.66 -6.95
N LYS A 77 24.60 -19.94 -5.79
CA LYS A 77 24.00 -20.57 -4.63
C LYS A 77 24.12 -19.63 -3.42
N PHE A 78 23.10 -19.63 -2.58
CA PHE A 78 23.00 -18.75 -1.42
C PHE A 78 22.83 -19.55 -0.14
N GLY A 79 23.46 -19.14 0.93
CA GLY A 79 23.33 -19.78 2.24
C GLY A 79 21.91 -19.58 2.80
N THR A 80 21.36 -18.36 2.67
CA THR A 80 20.04 -18.02 3.20
C THR A 80 19.27 -17.16 2.20
N LEU A 81 18.00 -17.49 2.02
CA LEU A 81 17.00 -16.70 1.30
C LEU A 81 16.00 -16.13 2.30
N PHE A 82 15.76 -14.84 2.21
CA PHE A 82 14.65 -14.16 2.90
C PHE A 82 13.59 -13.82 1.86
N ILE A 83 12.35 -14.21 2.10
CA ILE A 83 11.19 -13.79 1.30
C ILE A 83 10.34 -12.91 2.21
N ASP A 84 10.36 -11.62 1.92
CA ASP A 84 9.50 -10.64 2.59
C ASP A 84 8.12 -10.62 1.95
N GLU A 85 7.09 -10.28 2.73
CA GLU A 85 5.68 -10.33 2.32
C GLU A 85 5.28 -11.71 1.73
N ALA A 86 5.79 -12.78 2.35
CA ALA A 86 5.60 -14.14 1.87
C ALA A 86 4.13 -14.60 1.86
N ALA A 87 3.28 -13.97 2.69
CA ALA A 87 1.84 -14.22 2.71
C ALA A 87 1.11 -13.64 1.49
N GLN A 88 1.74 -12.72 0.73
CA GLN A 88 1.22 -12.17 -0.52
C GLN A 88 1.81 -12.83 -1.76
N ALA A 89 2.75 -13.75 -1.60
CA ALA A 89 3.45 -14.39 -2.69
C ALA A 89 2.76 -15.68 -3.13
N LEU A 90 2.53 -15.80 -4.45
CA LEU A 90 2.10 -17.09 -5.01
C LEU A 90 3.17 -18.15 -4.74
N GLU A 91 2.78 -19.35 -4.31
CA GLU A 91 3.70 -20.44 -4.00
C GLU A 91 4.66 -20.74 -5.14
N ALA A 92 4.17 -20.80 -6.38
CA ALA A 92 5.01 -21.07 -7.55
C ALA A 92 6.13 -20.03 -7.73
N ALA A 93 5.88 -18.76 -7.37
CA ALA A 93 6.90 -17.72 -7.45
C ALA A 93 7.98 -17.88 -6.38
N CYS A 94 7.63 -18.37 -5.19
CA CYS A 94 8.58 -18.65 -4.11
C CYS A 94 9.60 -19.76 -4.50
N TRP A 95 9.18 -20.75 -5.24
CA TRP A 95 10.06 -21.85 -5.67
C TRP A 95 11.20 -21.40 -6.59
N ILE A 96 11.04 -20.27 -7.30
CA ILE A 96 12.08 -19.74 -8.21
C ILE A 96 13.39 -19.48 -7.47
N PRO A 97 13.44 -18.63 -6.41
CA PRO A 97 14.66 -18.41 -5.64
C PRO A 97 14.99 -19.57 -4.69
N MET A 98 14.00 -20.31 -4.18
CA MET A 98 14.21 -21.36 -3.17
C MET A 98 15.13 -22.47 -3.65
N LYS A 99 15.10 -22.85 -4.92
CA LYS A 99 16.00 -23.87 -5.51
C LYS A 99 17.48 -23.50 -5.46
N ARG A 100 17.80 -22.26 -5.14
CA ARG A 100 19.17 -21.72 -5.06
C ARG A 100 19.68 -21.50 -3.65
N ALA A 101 18.83 -21.71 -2.64
CA ALA A 101 19.17 -21.46 -1.25
C ALA A 101 19.17 -22.74 -0.41
N SER A 102 20.07 -22.82 0.56
CA SER A 102 20.13 -23.94 1.51
C SER A 102 19.16 -23.73 2.69
N ARG A 103 18.88 -22.49 3.04
CA ARG A 103 17.97 -22.10 4.13
C ARG A 103 17.00 -21.05 3.62
N VAL A 104 15.74 -21.15 4.02
CA VAL A 104 14.69 -20.20 3.65
C VAL A 104 14.04 -19.64 4.90
N ILE A 105 13.86 -18.33 4.94
CA ILE A 105 13.12 -17.60 5.97
C ILE A 105 12.00 -16.86 5.27
N LEU A 106 10.76 -17.15 5.66
CA LEU A 106 9.56 -16.48 5.17
C LEU A 106 9.16 -15.43 6.22
N ALA A 107 9.13 -14.17 5.83
CA ALA A 107 8.60 -13.07 6.63
C ALA A 107 7.27 -12.63 6.03
N GLY A 108 6.25 -12.41 6.86
CA GLY A 108 4.93 -12.01 6.40
C GLY A 108 3.87 -12.36 7.42
N ASP A 109 2.63 -12.09 7.07
CA ASP A 109 1.48 -12.28 7.93
C ASP A 109 0.32 -12.92 7.16
N HIS A 110 0.04 -14.18 7.44
CA HIS A 110 -1.05 -14.93 6.80
C HIS A 110 -2.45 -14.51 7.27
N CYS A 111 -2.54 -13.70 8.33
CA CYS A 111 -3.76 -13.05 8.78
C CYS A 111 -4.05 -11.72 8.04
N GLN A 112 -3.16 -11.31 7.14
CA GLN A 112 -3.36 -10.21 6.21
C GLN A 112 -3.79 -10.71 4.83
N LEU A 113 -3.84 -9.80 3.83
CA LEU A 113 -4.36 -10.13 2.50
C LEU A 113 -3.51 -11.18 1.78
N PRO A 114 -4.16 -12.20 1.18
CA PRO A 114 -3.48 -13.17 0.32
C PRO A 114 -3.15 -12.57 -1.06
N PRO A 115 -2.38 -13.29 -1.90
CA PRO A 115 -2.09 -12.84 -3.26
C PRO A 115 -3.35 -12.66 -4.09
N THR A 116 -3.37 -11.63 -4.94
CA THR A 116 -4.50 -11.38 -5.84
C THR A 116 -4.55 -12.40 -6.97
N VAL A 117 -5.58 -13.25 -6.98
CA VAL A 117 -5.86 -14.22 -8.05
C VAL A 117 -7.04 -13.75 -8.88
N LYS A 118 -6.81 -13.44 -10.17
CA LYS A 118 -7.86 -12.93 -11.07
C LYS A 118 -8.83 -14.02 -11.56
N SER A 119 -8.37 -15.25 -11.68
CA SER A 119 -9.19 -16.38 -12.12
C SER A 119 -9.93 -17.01 -10.95
N ILE A 120 -11.26 -16.94 -10.97
CA ILE A 120 -12.12 -17.57 -9.94
C ILE A 120 -11.90 -19.09 -9.92
N ALA A 121 -11.75 -19.73 -11.07
CA ALA A 121 -11.49 -21.15 -11.17
C ALA A 121 -10.15 -21.53 -10.51
N ALA A 122 -9.10 -20.76 -10.76
CA ALA A 122 -7.79 -20.97 -10.14
C ALA A 122 -7.82 -20.72 -8.61
N LEU A 123 -8.58 -19.71 -8.17
CA LEU A 123 -8.77 -19.44 -6.74
C LEU A 123 -9.47 -20.63 -6.05
N ARG A 124 -10.54 -21.15 -6.64
CA ARG A 124 -11.25 -22.34 -6.14
C ARG A 124 -10.38 -23.61 -6.14
N ALA A 125 -9.44 -23.71 -7.09
CA ALA A 125 -8.45 -24.78 -7.14
C ALA A 125 -7.28 -24.61 -6.14
N GLY A 126 -7.30 -23.57 -5.29
CA GLY A 126 -6.33 -23.36 -4.22
C GLY A 126 -5.12 -22.51 -4.57
N LEU A 127 -5.10 -21.84 -5.73
CA LEU A 127 -3.96 -20.96 -6.12
C LEU A 127 -3.75 -19.79 -5.16
N GLY A 128 -4.78 -19.37 -4.41
CA GLY A 128 -4.68 -18.31 -3.41
C GLY A 128 -4.02 -18.72 -2.10
N LYS A 129 -3.87 -20.04 -1.84
CA LYS A 129 -3.20 -20.52 -0.63
C LYS A 129 -1.69 -20.41 -0.78
N THR A 130 -1.05 -19.66 0.10
CA THR A 130 0.38 -19.37 0.01
C THR A 130 1.24 -20.47 0.63
N LEU A 131 2.53 -20.51 0.25
CA LEU A 131 3.49 -21.42 0.88
C LEU A 131 3.59 -21.15 2.39
N MET A 132 3.60 -19.87 2.79
CA MET A 132 3.67 -19.47 4.19
C MET A 132 2.46 -19.98 4.98
N GLU A 133 1.24 -19.85 4.45
CA GLU A 133 0.02 -20.34 5.06
C GLU A 133 0.03 -21.88 5.23
N ARG A 134 0.50 -22.59 4.20
CA ARG A 134 0.65 -24.06 4.27
C ARG A 134 1.67 -24.49 5.34
N ILE A 135 2.78 -23.75 5.46
CA ILE A 135 3.79 -24.05 6.49
C ILE A 135 3.21 -23.76 7.88
N ALA A 136 2.53 -22.61 8.05
CA ALA A 136 1.93 -22.25 9.33
C ALA A 136 0.90 -23.30 9.82
N GLU A 137 0.13 -23.89 8.90
CA GLU A 137 -0.84 -24.94 9.23
C GLU A 137 -0.19 -26.30 9.52
N ASN A 138 0.80 -26.70 8.71
CA ASN A 138 1.33 -28.07 8.76
C ASN A 138 2.57 -28.21 9.65
N LYS A 139 3.26 -27.11 9.96
CA LYS A 139 4.50 -27.06 10.74
C LYS A 139 4.52 -25.85 11.68
N PRO A 140 3.55 -25.74 12.61
CA PRO A 140 3.48 -24.61 13.53
C PRO A 140 4.73 -24.44 14.40
N GLU A 141 5.50 -25.51 14.61
CA GLU A 141 6.74 -25.51 15.39
C GLU A 141 7.87 -24.67 14.75
N VAL A 142 7.80 -24.41 13.46
CA VAL A 142 8.79 -23.55 12.76
C VAL A 142 8.35 -22.09 12.62
N VAL A 143 7.15 -21.77 13.14
CA VAL A 143 6.56 -20.43 13.05
C VAL A 143 6.86 -19.65 14.32
N THR A 144 7.37 -18.44 14.17
CA THR A 144 7.59 -17.51 15.27
C THR A 144 6.72 -16.28 15.07
N LEU A 145 5.81 -16.04 16.01
CA LEU A 145 5.02 -14.81 16.05
C LEU A 145 5.84 -13.67 16.64
N LEU A 146 5.93 -12.54 15.94
CA LEU A 146 6.44 -11.30 16.50
C LEU A 146 5.36 -10.68 17.39
N LYS A 147 5.60 -10.64 18.70
CA LYS A 147 4.58 -10.30 19.70
C LYS A 147 4.49 -8.82 20.02
N ILE A 148 5.51 -8.04 19.72
CA ILE A 148 5.56 -6.62 20.07
C ILE A 148 5.50 -5.80 18.80
N GLN A 149 4.47 -4.95 18.68
CA GLN A 149 4.32 -4.00 17.59
C GLN A 149 4.75 -2.59 18.03
N TYR A 150 5.21 -1.77 17.08
CA TYR A 150 5.78 -0.43 17.29
C TYR A 150 5.08 0.65 16.47
N ARG A 151 3.91 0.35 15.90
CA ARG A 151 3.21 1.25 14.96
C ARG A 151 2.09 2.02 15.64
N MET A 152 1.13 1.33 16.24
CA MET A 152 -0.14 1.89 16.61
C MET A 152 -0.43 1.85 18.10
N ASN A 153 -1.36 2.70 18.53
CA ASN A 153 -1.94 2.70 19.86
C ASN A 153 -2.52 1.33 20.23
N ASP A 154 -2.50 0.99 21.50
CA ASP A 154 -2.94 -0.29 22.03
C ASP A 154 -4.43 -0.58 21.78
N GLU A 155 -5.29 0.45 21.87
CA GLU A 155 -6.73 0.31 21.60
C GLU A 155 -7.00 -0.06 20.14
N ILE A 156 -6.23 0.51 19.19
CA ILE A 156 -6.33 0.17 17.77
C ILE A 156 -5.89 -1.28 17.56
N MET A 157 -4.77 -1.69 18.19
CA MET A 157 -4.23 -3.04 18.05
C MET A 157 -5.09 -4.12 18.68
N ARG A 158 -5.86 -3.81 19.72
CA ARG A 158 -6.63 -4.79 20.51
C ARG A 158 -7.52 -5.68 19.66
N PHE A 159 -8.30 -5.08 18.74
CA PHE A 159 -9.18 -5.85 17.85
C PHE A 159 -8.38 -6.88 17.04
N SER A 160 -7.30 -6.43 16.39
CA SER A 160 -6.47 -7.31 15.56
C SER A 160 -5.75 -8.38 16.39
N SER A 161 -5.24 -8.02 17.57
CA SER A 161 -4.59 -8.95 18.49
C SER A 161 -5.53 -10.06 18.93
N ASP A 162 -6.71 -9.71 19.40
CA ASP A 162 -7.68 -10.68 19.92
C ASP A 162 -8.23 -11.58 18.81
N TRP A 163 -8.59 -11.00 17.67
CA TRP A 163 -9.25 -11.71 16.58
C TRP A 163 -8.32 -12.60 15.75
N PHE A 164 -7.11 -12.10 15.45
CA PHE A 164 -6.22 -12.77 14.49
C PHE A 164 -5.00 -13.42 15.14
N TYR A 165 -4.55 -12.91 16.27
CA TYR A 165 -3.30 -13.38 16.89
C TYR A 165 -3.49 -13.98 18.29
N GLY A 166 -4.74 -14.27 18.67
CA GLY A 166 -5.09 -14.92 19.94
C GLY A 166 -4.68 -14.13 21.18
N GLY A 167 -4.76 -12.79 21.11
CA GLY A 167 -4.39 -11.88 22.18
C GLY A 167 -2.89 -11.82 22.49
N LYS A 168 -2.03 -12.29 21.57
CA LYS A 168 -0.57 -12.43 21.81
C LYS A 168 0.27 -11.27 21.30
N VAL A 169 -0.31 -10.35 20.55
CA VAL A 169 0.40 -9.18 20.03
C VAL A 169 0.10 -7.99 20.93
N GLU A 170 1.15 -7.36 21.42
CA GLU A 170 1.11 -6.26 22.38
C GLU A 170 1.79 -5.02 21.79
N SER A 171 1.36 -3.86 22.23
CA SER A 171 1.98 -2.59 21.86
C SER A 171 3.21 -2.32 22.71
N ALA A 172 4.31 -1.90 22.08
CA ALA A 172 5.50 -1.48 22.81
C ALA A 172 5.17 -0.29 23.75
N PRO A 173 5.80 -0.21 24.95
CA PRO A 173 5.46 0.80 25.95
C PRO A 173 5.48 2.24 25.43
N GLN A 174 6.43 2.57 24.54
CA GLN A 174 6.61 3.91 23.99
C GLN A 174 5.52 4.37 23.02
N ILE A 175 4.72 3.44 22.48
CA ILE A 175 3.64 3.76 21.54
C ILE A 175 2.27 3.38 22.06
N LYS A 176 2.21 2.77 23.24
CA LYS A 176 0.97 2.23 23.81
C LYS A 176 -0.17 3.26 23.87
N TYR A 177 0.17 4.52 24.15
CA TYR A 177 -0.76 5.65 24.28
C TYR A 177 -0.54 6.69 23.17
N ARG A 178 0.07 6.29 22.04
CA ARG A 178 0.29 7.22 20.92
C ARG A 178 -1.03 7.77 20.41
N SER A 179 -1.14 9.09 20.32
CA SER A 179 -2.28 9.82 19.75
C SER A 179 -1.76 11.08 19.04
N VAL A 180 -2.56 11.63 18.14
CA VAL A 180 -2.26 12.92 17.47
C VAL A 180 -2.68 14.08 18.36
N LEU A 181 -3.78 13.93 19.07
CA LEU A 181 -4.27 14.90 20.08
C LEU A 181 -4.25 14.22 21.44
N ASP A 182 -3.86 15.00 22.47
CA ASP A 182 -3.94 14.52 23.84
C ASP A 182 -5.39 14.29 24.24
N TYR A 183 -5.63 13.19 24.96
CA TYR A 183 -6.96 12.77 25.43
C TYR A 183 -7.98 12.46 24.32
N ASP A 184 -7.54 12.29 23.07
CA ASP A 184 -8.42 11.85 21.97
C ASP A 184 -8.67 10.33 22.03
N HIS A 185 -9.79 9.90 21.48
CA HIS A 185 -10.08 8.49 21.31
C HIS A 185 -9.28 7.92 20.14
N PRO A 186 -8.42 6.91 20.35
CA PRO A 186 -7.58 6.34 19.29
C PRO A 186 -8.37 5.74 18.14
N ILE A 187 -9.60 5.28 18.42
CA ILE A 187 -10.53 4.72 17.45
C ILE A 187 -11.93 5.27 17.68
N THR A 188 -12.58 5.71 16.63
CA THR A 188 -13.96 6.20 16.64
C THR A 188 -14.76 5.48 15.57
N TRP A 189 -15.91 4.96 15.94
CA TRP A 189 -16.86 4.35 15.04
C TRP A 189 -18.05 5.29 14.82
N ILE A 190 -18.32 5.65 13.56
CA ILE A 190 -19.44 6.49 13.18
C ILE A 190 -20.50 5.60 12.54
N ASP A 191 -21.62 5.41 13.22
CA ASP A 191 -22.75 4.62 12.72
C ASP A 191 -23.66 5.52 11.86
N THR A 192 -23.86 5.15 10.62
CA THR A 192 -24.72 5.86 9.66
C THR A 192 -26.05 5.14 9.40
N SER A 193 -26.39 4.12 10.20
CA SER A 193 -27.62 3.33 10.04
C SER A 193 -28.87 4.03 10.56
N ASN A 194 -28.73 4.97 11.49
CA ASN A 194 -29.86 5.70 12.06
C ASN A 194 -30.13 6.97 11.25
N GLU A 195 -31.35 7.09 10.72
CA GLU A 195 -31.82 8.28 9.99
C GLU A 195 -31.87 9.55 10.89
N GLU A 196 -31.80 9.39 12.21
CA GLU A 196 -31.88 10.49 13.21
C GLU A 196 -30.53 11.12 13.55
N ASN A 197 -29.41 10.66 13.02
CA ASN A 197 -28.12 11.33 13.19
C ASN A 197 -28.05 12.58 12.29
N GLN A 198 -28.91 13.56 12.60
CA GLN A 198 -28.63 14.96 12.33
C GLN A 198 -27.35 15.28 13.09
N ILE A 199 -26.25 15.44 12.38
CA ILE A 199 -25.02 15.99 12.95
C ILE A 199 -25.35 17.46 13.29
N THR A 200 -25.88 17.66 14.46
CA THR A 200 -26.04 18.99 15.04
C THR A 200 -24.64 19.38 15.49
N ILE A 201 -24.00 20.23 14.73
CA ILE A 201 -22.78 20.91 15.18
C ILE A 201 -23.27 21.96 16.17
N GLU A 202 -23.42 21.59 17.44
CA GLU A 202 -23.55 22.54 18.55
C GLU A 202 -22.15 23.14 18.75
N GLY A 203 -21.91 24.28 18.14
CA GLY A 203 -20.75 25.14 18.35
C GLY A 203 -21.20 26.43 18.99
N GLU A 204 -21.36 26.45 20.30
CA GLU A 204 -21.19 27.67 21.09
C GLU A 204 -19.70 27.75 21.44
N ASP A 205 -19.12 28.94 21.09
CA ASP A 205 -17.69 29.31 21.30
C ASP A 205 -16.64 28.81 20.29
N ALA A 206 -16.79 29.21 19.02
CA ALA A 206 -15.70 29.17 18.08
C ALA A 206 -15.03 30.56 17.95
N PRO A 207 -13.68 30.67 18.04
CA PRO A 207 -12.98 31.94 17.78
C PRO A 207 -13.14 32.35 16.30
N GLU A 208 -13.13 33.66 16.06
CA GLU A 208 -13.45 34.32 14.77
C GLU A 208 -12.65 33.88 13.52
N ASP A 209 -11.66 33.01 13.64
CA ASP A 209 -10.89 32.44 12.52
C ASP A 209 -11.57 31.23 11.83
N SER A 210 -12.78 30.83 12.20
CA SER A 210 -13.52 29.66 11.74
C SER A 210 -14.32 29.84 10.44
N ALA A 211 -14.23 30.99 9.77
CA ALA A 211 -15.02 31.30 8.56
C ALA A 211 -14.80 30.36 7.38
N SER A 212 -13.65 29.65 7.31
CA SER A 212 -13.38 28.68 6.24
C SER A 212 -13.91 27.26 6.51
N ALA A 213 -14.08 26.88 7.78
CA ALA A 213 -14.66 25.59 8.16
C ALA A 213 -16.19 25.62 8.03
N SER A 214 -16.81 26.76 8.31
CA SER A 214 -18.27 26.96 8.18
C SER A 214 -18.74 26.84 6.71
N SER A 215 -17.87 27.13 5.70
CA SER A 215 -18.24 26.97 4.28
C SER A 215 -18.31 25.51 3.82
N ALA A 216 -17.52 24.61 4.40
CA ALA A 216 -17.62 23.17 4.14
C ALA A 216 -18.81 22.56 4.90
N ALA A 217 -19.03 22.99 6.16
CA ALA A 217 -20.16 22.59 6.97
C ALA A 217 -21.48 23.15 6.44
N SER A 218 -21.52 24.41 5.96
CA SER A 218 -22.74 25.01 5.36
C SER A 218 -23.09 24.40 4.00
N ALA A 219 -22.13 23.88 3.24
CA ALA A 219 -22.41 23.12 2.01
C ALA A 219 -23.03 21.74 2.31
N ALA A 220 -22.70 21.12 3.44
CA ALA A 220 -23.30 19.87 3.91
C ALA A 220 -24.68 20.08 4.54
N ASN A 221 -24.90 21.22 5.21
CA ASN A 221 -26.16 21.55 5.88
C ASN A 221 -27.32 21.96 4.92
N GLN A 222 -27.04 22.13 3.62
CA GLN A 222 -28.09 22.43 2.62
C GLN A 222 -28.77 21.18 2.02
N ASN A 223 -28.36 19.94 2.41
CA ASN A 223 -29.01 18.71 1.99
C ASN A 223 -29.55 17.94 3.20
N SER A 224 -30.78 18.24 3.58
CA SER A 224 -31.52 17.58 4.67
C SER A 224 -31.96 16.14 4.39
N ASP A 225 -31.48 15.51 3.29
CA ASP A 225 -31.72 14.11 2.94
C ASP A 225 -30.42 13.43 2.51
N LEU A 226 -29.43 13.29 3.41
CA LEU A 226 -28.25 12.49 3.17
C LEU A 226 -28.63 11.00 3.17
N ASN A 227 -28.90 10.45 1.97
CA ASN A 227 -29.16 9.03 1.82
C ASN A 227 -27.84 8.25 1.83
N PHE A 228 -27.56 7.56 2.95
CA PHE A 228 -26.37 6.71 3.12
C PHE A 228 -26.42 5.37 2.38
N LYS A 229 -27.33 5.19 1.42
CA LYS A 229 -27.39 3.96 0.62
C LYS A 229 -26.29 3.92 -0.45
N GLU A 230 -25.76 2.72 -0.68
CA GLU A 230 -24.80 2.48 -1.75
C GLU A 230 -25.43 2.66 -3.12
N GLN A 231 -24.63 3.13 -4.09
CA GLN A 231 -25.04 3.32 -5.47
C GLN A 231 -24.09 2.58 -6.42
N PHE A 232 -24.63 2.02 -7.49
CA PHE A 232 -23.82 1.43 -8.56
C PHE A 232 -23.34 2.51 -9.52
N VAL A 233 -22.10 2.42 -9.97
CA VAL A 233 -21.49 3.38 -10.90
C VAL A 233 -20.72 2.64 -11.99
N GLY A 234 -20.98 3.03 -13.24
CA GLY A 234 -20.30 2.49 -14.42
C GLY A 234 -20.70 1.07 -14.81
N GLU A 235 -20.20 0.62 -15.96
CA GLU A 235 -20.49 -0.72 -16.52
C GLU A 235 -19.90 -1.87 -15.71
N SER A 236 -18.88 -1.61 -14.89
CA SER A 236 -18.15 -2.60 -14.06
C SER A 236 -18.71 -2.77 -12.65
N PHE A 237 -19.95 -2.32 -12.39
CA PHE A 237 -20.60 -2.42 -11.09
C PHE A 237 -19.77 -1.84 -9.93
N GLY A 238 -19.07 -0.73 -10.15
CA GLY A 238 -18.41 0.03 -9.10
C GLY A 238 -19.44 0.49 -8.07
N ARG A 239 -19.06 0.51 -6.79
CA ARG A 239 -19.94 0.95 -5.70
C ARG A 239 -19.42 2.25 -5.10
N ILE A 240 -20.34 3.17 -4.84
CA ILE A 240 -20.09 4.41 -4.10
C ILE A 240 -21.19 4.63 -3.09
N ASN A 241 -20.84 5.30 -2.00
CA ASN A 241 -21.76 5.90 -1.06
C ASN A 241 -21.39 7.38 -0.94
N LYS A 242 -22.20 8.24 -1.57
CA LYS A 242 -21.89 9.67 -1.66
C LYS A 242 -21.97 10.35 -0.31
N ALA A 243 -23.03 10.07 0.47
CA ALA A 243 -23.22 10.63 1.79
C ALA A 243 -22.08 10.24 2.73
N GLU A 244 -21.67 8.98 2.72
CA GLU A 244 -20.53 8.51 3.52
C GLU A 244 -19.20 9.15 3.08
N ALA A 245 -19.00 9.41 1.80
CA ALA A 245 -17.81 10.12 1.33
C ALA A 245 -17.79 11.58 1.81
N GLU A 246 -18.91 12.27 1.76
CA GLU A 246 -19.04 13.64 2.30
C GLU A 246 -18.79 13.65 3.82
N LEU A 247 -19.42 12.74 4.56
CA LEU A 247 -19.21 12.59 6.01
C LEU A 247 -17.73 12.30 6.34
N THR A 248 -17.08 11.40 5.60
CA THR A 248 -15.64 11.10 5.78
C THR A 248 -14.78 12.36 5.66
N LEU A 249 -15.08 13.22 4.69
CA LEU A 249 -14.32 14.47 4.50
C LEU A 249 -14.69 15.54 5.51
N LEU A 250 -15.95 15.60 5.96
CA LEU A 250 -16.38 16.48 7.02
C LEU A 250 -15.66 16.13 8.32
N THR A 251 -15.68 14.86 8.73
CA THR A 251 -14.94 14.37 9.90
C THR A 251 -13.44 14.71 9.83
N LEU A 252 -12.82 14.57 8.65
CA LEU A 252 -11.43 14.96 8.47
C LEU A 252 -11.22 16.46 8.61
N ALA A 253 -12.14 17.28 8.09
CA ALA A 253 -12.04 18.74 8.19
C ALA A 253 -12.19 19.22 9.65
N GLU A 254 -13.11 18.63 10.39
CA GLU A 254 -13.29 18.88 11.83
C GLU A 254 -12.03 18.47 12.61
N TYR A 255 -11.46 17.30 12.29
CA TYR A 255 -10.24 16.81 12.95
C TYR A 255 -9.05 17.73 12.67
N PHE A 256 -8.85 18.17 11.43
CA PHE A 256 -7.82 19.15 11.09
C PHE A 256 -8.04 20.51 11.76
N THR A 257 -9.29 20.91 11.96
CA THR A 257 -9.64 22.13 12.68
C THR A 257 -9.28 22.02 14.16
N LYS A 258 -9.57 20.87 14.80
CA LYS A 258 -9.18 20.58 16.19
C LYS A 258 -7.65 20.59 16.39
N ILE A 259 -6.89 20.01 15.46
CA ILE A 259 -5.42 19.98 15.52
C ILE A 259 -4.86 21.39 15.30
N GLY A 260 -5.48 22.18 14.45
CA GLY A 260 -5.04 23.50 13.99
C GLY A 260 -4.14 23.41 12.74
N LYS A 261 -4.42 24.30 11.80
CA LYS A 261 -3.74 24.34 10.47
C LYS A 261 -2.23 24.39 10.58
N GLN A 262 -1.70 25.21 11.47
CA GLN A 262 -0.27 25.38 11.64
C GLN A 262 0.40 24.06 12.03
N ARG A 263 -0.12 23.39 13.04
CA ARG A 263 0.41 22.12 13.56
C ARG A 263 0.34 21.01 12.51
N VAL A 264 -0.79 20.87 11.77
CA VAL A 264 -0.94 19.88 10.69
C VAL A 264 0.15 20.03 9.64
N LEU A 265 0.50 21.26 9.27
CA LEU A 265 1.48 21.54 8.21
C LEU A 265 2.93 21.42 8.69
N GLU A 266 3.24 21.89 9.89
CA GLU A 266 4.60 21.87 10.46
C GLU A 266 5.02 20.45 10.86
N GLU A 267 4.17 19.72 11.56
CA GLU A 267 4.43 18.32 11.94
C GLU A 267 4.22 17.35 10.78
N ARG A 268 3.63 17.84 9.65
CA ARG A 268 3.32 17.04 8.45
C ARG A 268 2.46 15.83 8.75
N ILE A 269 1.42 16.02 9.57
CA ILE A 269 0.48 14.97 9.93
C ILE A 269 -0.13 14.39 8.66
N ASP A 270 0.20 13.16 8.35
CA ASP A 270 -0.27 12.51 7.13
C ASP A 270 -1.52 11.66 7.39
N VAL A 271 -2.40 11.66 6.39
CA VAL A 271 -3.72 11.04 6.50
C VAL A 271 -3.92 10.02 5.40
N GLY A 272 -4.40 8.83 5.78
CA GLY A 272 -4.88 7.81 4.88
C GLY A 272 -6.40 7.74 4.88
N ILE A 273 -7.04 7.81 3.71
CA ILE A 273 -8.45 7.48 3.54
C ILE A 273 -8.55 6.18 2.78
N ILE A 274 -9.09 5.16 3.43
CA ILE A 274 -9.17 3.79 2.91
C ILE A 274 -10.61 3.48 2.53
N SER A 275 -10.81 2.86 1.36
CA SER A 275 -12.09 2.28 1.00
C SER A 275 -11.91 0.97 0.25
N PRO A 276 -12.77 -0.05 0.45
CA PRO A 276 -12.69 -1.31 -0.28
C PRO A 276 -13.03 -1.18 -1.78
N TYR A 277 -13.63 -0.06 -2.20
CA TYR A 277 -14.14 0.14 -3.56
C TYR A 277 -13.40 1.25 -4.32
N ARG A 278 -12.84 0.93 -5.49
CA ARG A 278 -12.13 1.89 -6.34
C ARG A 278 -12.98 3.09 -6.76
N ALA A 279 -14.27 2.88 -6.99
CA ALA A 279 -15.19 3.96 -7.35
C ALA A 279 -15.30 5.00 -6.21
N GLN A 280 -15.40 4.55 -4.95
CA GLN A 280 -15.40 5.42 -3.77
C GLN A 280 -14.07 6.18 -3.64
N VAL A 281 -12.94 5.48 -3.83
CA VAL A 281 -11.62 6.11 -3.82
C VAL A 281 -11.53 7.24 -4.84
N GLN A 282 -12.02 7.03 -6.06
CA GLN A 282 -12.01 8.06 -7.11
C GLN A 282 -12.95 9.24 -6.77
N TYR A 283 -14.09 8.93 -6.19
CA TYR A 283 -15.05 9.96 -5.76
C TYR A 283 -14.46 10.82 -4.64
N LEU A 284 -13.89 10.22 -3.59
CA LEU A 284 -13.18 10.93 -2.52
C LEU A 284 -12.04 11.81 -3.05
N LYS A 285 -11.22 11.30 -3.97
CA LYS A 285 -10.16 12.10 -4.64
C LYS A 285 -10.72 13.30 -5.39
N LYS A 286 -11.89 13.17 -6.03
CA LYS A 286 -12.57 14.27 -6.73
C LYS A 286 -13.06 15.33 -5.74
N LEU A 287 -13.66 14.91 -4.63
CA LEU A 287 -14.15 15.83 -3.59
C LEU A 287 -13.01 16.60 -2.93
N ILE A 288 -11.90 15.94 -2.55
CA ILE A 288 -10.72 16.61 -1.97
C ILE A 288 -10.15 17.68 -2.92
N LYS A 289 -10.23 17.46 -4.24
CA LYS A 289 -9.82 18.47 -5.21
C LYS A 289 -10.84 19.60 -5.33
N LYS A 290 -12.13 19.33 -5.14
CA LYS A 290 -13.22 20.30 -5.24
C LYS A 290 -13.23 21.24 -4.04
N TYR A 291 -13.02 20.73 -2.83
CA TYR A 291 -13.11 21.51 -1.60
C TYR A 291 -11.86 22.37 -1.36
N GLU A 292 -12.04 23.68 -1.26
CA GLU A 292 -10.96 24.65 -1.01
C GLU A 292 -10.28 24.43 0.34
N PHE A 293 -11.04 23.99 1.36
CA PHE A 293 -10.50 23.66 2.68
C PHE A 293 -9.28 22.73 2.60
N PHE A 294 -9.34 21.69 1.74
CA PHE A 294 -8.25 20.72 1.64
C PHE A 294 -7.06 21.18 0.78
N LYS A 295 -7.14 22.33 0.13
CA LYS A 295 -6.08 22.82 -0.77
C LYS A 295 -4.68 22.83 -0.14
N PRO A 296 -4.45 23.34 1.09
CA PRO A 296 -3.15 23.33 1.74
C PRO A 296 -2.70 21.92 2.15
N TYR A 297 -3.63 20.99 2.40
CA TYR A 297 -3.38 19.67 2.95
C TYR A 297 -3.27 18.54 1.90
N ARG A 298 -3.54 18.81 0.62
CA ARG A 298 -3.64 17.79 -0.44
C ARG A 298 -2.43 16.85 -0.55
N ARG A 299 -1.25 17.32 -0.18
CA ARG A 299 -0.02 16.52 -0.19
C ARG A 299 0.10 15.58 1.00
N LEU A 300 -0.64 15.85 2.06
CA LEU A 300 -0.68 15.06 3.29
C LEU A 300 -1.81 14.01 3.27
N ILE A 301 -2.75 14.10 2.31
CA ILE A 301 -3.90 13.20 2.24
C ILE A 301 -3.70 12.19 1.12
N SER A 302 -3.66 10.93 1.48
CA SER A 302 -3.59 9.79 0.57
C SER A 302 -4.93 9.05 0.57
N VAL A 303 -5.48 8.75 -0.61
CA VAL A 303 -6.73 7.98 -0.73
C VAL A 303 -6.46 6.75 -1.58
N ASN A 304 -6.73 5.55 -1.07
CA ASN A 304 -6.51 4.32 -1.83
C ASN A 304 -7.43 3.18 -1.35
N THR A 305 -7.39 2.06 -2.07
CA THR A 305 -8.03 0.82 -1.62
C THR A 305 -7.23 0.18 -0.48
N VAL A 306 -7.85 -0.75 0.26
CA VAL A 306 -7.18 -1.52 1.32
C VAL A 306 -5.90 -2.17 0.78
N ASP A 307 -5.98 -2.86 -0.38
CA ASP A 307 -4.81 -3.47 -1.01
C ASP A 307 -3.72 -2.45 -1.37
N GLY A 308 -4.10 -1.21 -1.69
CA GLY A 308 -3.17 -0.15 -2.05
C GLY A 308 -2.51 0.53 -0.85
N PHE A 309 -3.02 0.34 0.36
CA PHE A 309 -2.41 0.80 1.61
C PHE A 309 -1.57 -0.25 2.31
N GLN A 310 -1.68 -1.51 1.91
CA GLN A 310 -0.92 -2.59 2.53
C GLN A 310 0.58 -2.27 2.60
N GLY A 311 1.18 -2.48 3.77
CA GLY A 311 2.59 -2.14 4.04
C GLY A 311 2.86 -0.65 4.28
N GLN A 312 1.85 0.20 4.32
CA GLN A 312 2.00 1.63 4.62
C GLN A 312 1.46 1.96 6.01
N GLU A 313 1.90 3.08 6.56
CA GLU A 313 1.39 3.63 7.81
C GLU A 313 1.09 5.12 7.66
N ARG A 314 0.18 5.65 8.48
CA ARG A 314 -0.22 7.06 8.52
C ARG A 314 -0.48 7.47 9.96
N ASP A 315 -0.42 8.76 10.23
CA ASP A 315 -0.74 9.29 11.56
C ASP A 315 -2.24 9.19 11.85
N VAL A 316 -3.06 9.39 10.82
CA VAL A 316 -4.53 9.31 10.91
C VAL A 316 -5.07 8.45 9.77
N ILE A 317 -5.97 7.52 10.09
CA ILE A 317 -6.68 6.70 9.11
C ILE A 317 -8.18 6.92 9.22
N LEU A 318 -8.83 7.18 8.08
CA LEU A 318 -10.28 7.14 7.94
C LEU A 318 -10.66 5.98 7.02
N ILE A 319 -11.67 5.20 7.41
CA ILE A 319 -12.13 4.04 6.66
C ILE A 319 -13.57 4.28 6.23
N SER A 320 -13.80 4.33 4.91
CA SER A 320 -15.12 4.42 4.29
C SER A 320 -15.54 3.05 3.76
N LEU A 321 -16.50 2.40 4.42
CA LEU A 321 -16.91 1.01 4.17
C LEU A 321 -17.85 0.87 2.97
N VAL A 322 -18.60 1.91 2.64
CA VAL A 322 -19.50 2.04 1.47
C VAL A 322 -20.78 1.22 1.55
N ARG A 323 -20.69 -0.01 2.08
CA ARG A 323 -21.80 -0.97 2.02
C ARG A 323 -22.97 -0.58 2.90
N SER A 324 -24.07 -0.26 2.25
CA SER A 324 -25.36 -0.02 2.87
C SER A 324 -26.46 -0.43 1.88
N ASN A 325 -27.14 -1.56 2.15
CA ASN A 325 -28.16 -2.12 1.30
C ASN A 325 -29.18 -2.92 2.12
N ASP A 326 -30.40 -3.04 1.58
CA ASP A 326 -31.50 -3.70 2.26
C ASP A 326 -31.33 -5.22 2.38
N GLU A 327 -30.41 -5.82 1.61
CA GLU A 327 -30.14 -7.25 1.59
C GLU A 327 -29.08 -7.71 2.65
N GLY A 328 -28.49 -6.78 3.40
CA GLY A 328 -27.43 -7.07 4.38
C GLY A 328 -26.15 -7.64 3.78
N GLN A 329 -25.92 -7.43 2.47
CA GLN A 329 -24.75 -7.97 1.79
C GLN A 329 -23.53 -7.09 2.04
N ILE A 330 -22.48 -7.63 2.65
CA ILE A 330 -21.23 -6.92 2.94
C ILE A 330 -20.13 -7.12 1.87
N GLY A 331 -20.34 -8.02 0.89
CA GLY A 331 -19.44 -8.18 -0.26
C GLY A 331 -17.98 -8.48 0.10
N PHE A 332 -17.05 -7.67 -0.36
CA PHE A 332 -15.62 -7.82 -0.08
C PHE A 332 -15.24 -7.74 1.41
N LEU A 333 -16.07 -7.11 2.23
CA LEU A 333 -15.85 -7.01 3.67
C LEU A 333 -16.06 -8.33 4.43
N LYS A 334 -16.58 -9.37 3.77
CA LYS A 334 -16.65 -10.73 4.34
C LYS A 334 -15.28 -11.31 4.71
N ASP A 335 -14.23 -10.93 3.97
CA ASP A 335 -12.87 -11.32 4.32
C ASP A 335 -12.33 -10.37 5.40
N LEU A 336 -12.38 -10.82 6.64
CA LEU A 336 -11.94 -10.06 7.82
C LEU A 336 -10.47 -9.64 7.74
N ARG A 337 -9.64 -10.34 6.96
CA ARG A 337 -8.24 -9.95 6.73
C ARG A 337 -8.13 -8.56 6.10
N ARG A 338 -9.15 -8.12 5.33
CA ARG A 338 -9.19 -6.73 4.82
C ARG A 338 -9.37 -5.72 5.92
N MET A 339 -10.22 -6.04 6.91
CA MET A 339 -10.37 -5.16 8.07
C MET A 339 -9.08 -5.14 8.89
N ASN A 340 -8.43 -6.30 9.09
CA ASN A 340 -7.13 -6.35 9.75
C ASN A 340 -6.12 -5.39 9.09
N VAL A 341 -5.96 -5.48 7.76
CA VAL A 341 -5.05 -4.58 7.00
C VAL A 341 -5.48 -3.12 7.05
N ALA A 342 -6.78 -2.84 7.04
CA ALA A 342 -7.28 -1.46 7.08
C ALA A 342 -7.05 -0.80 8.43
N MET A 343 -7.06 -1.57 9.53
CA MET A 343 -6.89 -1.08 10.89
C MET A 343 -5.42 -1.08 11.34
N THR A 344 -4.58 -1.98 10.82
CA THR A 344 -3.17 -2.12 11.18
C THR A 344 -2.23 -1.60 10.10
#